data_6e6c69b06821f816f44b9ee3b579d510
#
_entry.id   6e6c69b06821f816f44b9ee3b579d510
#
_cell.length_a   1.000
_cell.length_b   1.000
_cell.length_c   1.000
_cell.angle_alpha   90.00
_cell.angle_beta   90.00
_cell.angle_gamma   90.00
#
_symmetry.space_group_name_H-M   'P 1'
#
loop_
_entity.id
_entity.type
_entity.pdbx_description
1 polymer ?
#
loop_
_entity_poly.entity_id
_entity_poly.type
_entity_poly.pdbx_seq_one_letter_code
_entity_poly.pdbx_strand_id
1 'polypeptide(L)'
;KQGFDYIESPVNRSISLKEDFITIRNICKFIRKKDIDIVVGHTPKGGLLAMVAAWLMRVPNRIYFRHGLVYETSRGLKRFILMSVDRLASFCATVIVCVSPSVLKRSIEDRLAPANKQIVLGHGTCGGIDTEFKFNPALVDRQKVADLRKRWGIKESDFVIGYSGRLVRDKGIISLVRAFDMLEDADDCKLLLVGMFEVRDALPEDVKERIENDPRIIYTGFVNGGMEYYYS
;
A
#
# COMPACT_ATOMS: atom_id res chain seq x y z
N LYS A 1 24.44 -5.09 -5.01
CA LYS A 1 24.49 -3.76 -4.36
C LYS A 1 23.80 -2.77 -5.30
N GLN A 2 22.75 -2.10 -4.82
CA GLN A 2 21.88 -1.26 -5.68
C GLN A 2 22.46 0.15 -5.97
N GLY A 3 23.75 0.40 -5.71
CA GLY A 3 24.43 1.65 -6.10
C GLY A 3 23.99 2.93 -5.38
N PHE A 4 23.25 2.83 -4.27
CA PHE A 4 22.85 3.98 -3.43
C PHE A 4 23.20 3.75 -1.95
N ASP A 5 23.41 4.86 -1.23
CA ASP A 5 23.60 4.84 0.21
C ASP A 5 22.28 4.72 0.96
N TYR A 6 22.27 3.96 2.04
CA TYR A 6 21.10 3.82 2.90
C TYR A 6 21.47 3.86 4.38
N ILE A 7 20.50 4.20 5.20
CA ILE A 7 20.55 4.07 6.65
C ILE A 7 19.32 3.31 7.14
N GLU A 8 19.52 2.46 8.12
CA GLU A 8 18.42 1.84 8.84
C GLU A 8 18.05 2.68 10.05
N SER A 9 16.76 2.80 10.31
CA SER A 9 16.25 3.52 11.46
C SER A 9 14.94 2.90 11.96
N PRO A 10 14.70 2.86 13.29
CA PRO A 10 13.49 2.25 13.83
C PRO A 10 12.26 3.09 13.50
N VAL A 11 11.43 2.62 12.58
CA VAL A 11 10.14 3.25 12.25
C VAL A 11 9.01 2.30 12.59
N ASN A 12 8.60 2.30 13.87
CA ASN A 12 7.46 1.51 14.31
C ASN A 12 6.14 2.14 13.86
N ARG A 13 5.15 1.31 13.52
CA ARG A 13 3.82 1.80 13.12
C ARG A 13 3.06 2.48 14.26
N SER A 14 3.35 2.13 15.52
CA SER A 14 2.83 2.79 16.72
C SER A 14 3.59 4.09 17.02
N ILE A 15 2.95 5.01 17.73
CA ILE A 15 3.60 6.22 18.23
C ILE A 15 4.61 5.80 19.32
N SER A 16 5.89 6.09 19.10
CA SER A 16 6.98 5.83 20.03
C SER A 16 7.90 7.03 20.04
N LEU A 17 7.67 7.95 20.97
CA LEU A 17 8.39 9.24 21.03
C LEU A 17 9.91 9.08 21.05
N LYS A 18 10.40 8.06 21.78
CA LYS A 18 11.86 7.80 21.88
C LYS A 18 12.45 7.35 20.55
N GLU A 19 11.82 6.38 19.89
CA GLU A 19 12.30 5.86 18.60
C GLU A 19 12.12 6.87 17.47
N ASP A 20 11.01 7.61 17.50
CA ASP A 20 10.73 8.68 16.56
C ASP A 20 11.78 9.80 16.64
N PHE A 21 12.20 10.18 17.87
CA PHE A 21 13.29 11.13 18.07
C PHE A 21 14.64 10.59 17.57
N ILE A 22 14.97 9.33 17.85
CA ILE A 22 16.18 8.68 17.34
C ILE A 22 16.18 8.70 15.81
N THR A 23 15.06 8.36 15.20
CA THR A 23 14.91 8.33 13.74
C THR A 23 15.08 9.72 13.12
N ILE A 24 14.43 10.75 13.67
CA ILE A 24 14.62 12.14 13.22
C ILE A 24 16.10 12.54 13.31
N ARG A 25 16.76 12.23 14.43
CA ARG A 25 18.20 12.53 14.61
C ARG A 25 19.07 11.82 13.57
N ASN A 26 18.78 10.56 13.28
CA ASN A 26 19.52 9.79 12.27
C ASN A 26 19.33 10.38 10.86
N ILE A 27 18.10 10.74 10.50
CA ILE A 27 17.80 11.41 9.22
C ILE A 27 18.51 12.76 9.15
N CYS A 28 18.49 13.58 10.20
CA CYS A 28 19.21 14.86 10.25
C CYS A 28 20.72 14.69 10.03
N LYS A 29 21.32 13.67 10.68
CA LYS A 29 22.75 13.36 10.48
C LYS A 29 23.05 12.95 9.04
N PHE A 30 22.19 12.15 8.45
CA PHE A 30 22.33 11.69 7.06
C PHE A 30 22.21 12.86 6.08
N ILE A 31 21.20 13.72 6.24
CA ILE A 31 21.00 14.92 5.43
C ILE A 31 22.26 15.79 5.47
N ARG A 32 22.78 16.08 6.67
CA ARG A 32 23.99 16.89 6.83
C ARG A 32 25.23 16.25 6.19
N LYS A 33 25.41 14.93 6.36
CA LYS A 33 26.58 14.21 5.84
C LYS A 33 26.61 14.16 4.32
N LYS A 34 25.42 14.15 3.67
CA LYS A 34 25.28 13.93 2.23
C LYS A 34 24.89 15.18 1.46
N ASP A 35 24.74 16.32 2.14
CA ASP A 35 24.34 17.61 1.55
C ASP A 35 23.07 17.47 0.69
N ILE A 36 21.97 17.00 1.31
CA ILE A 36 20.74 16.62 0.62
C ILE A 36 19.89 17.87 0.32
N ASP A 37 19.58 18.08 -0.96
CA ASP A 37 18.73 19.18 -1.44
C ASP A 37 17.24 18.82 -1.57
N ILE A 38 16.92 17.53 -1.68
CA ILE A 38 15.55 17.04 -1.84
C ILE A 38 15.31 15.88 -0.88
N VAL A 39 14.25 16.00 -0.08
CA VAL A 39 13.77 14.91 0.77
C VAL A 39 12.36 14.54 0.36
N VAL A 40 12.15 13.26 0.06
CA VAL A 40 10.84 12.71 -0.26
C VAL A 40 10.40 11.79 0.87
N GLY A 41 9.26 12.09 1.48
CA GLY A 41 8.69 11.30 2.59
C GLY A 41 7.46 10.52 2.14
N HIS A 42 7.48 9.22 2.34
CA HIS A 42 6.37 8.31 2.04
C HIS A 42 5.74 7.76 3.31
N THR A 43 4.49 7.39 3.24
CA THR A 43 3.65 6.85 4.33
C THR A 43 3.38 7.88 5.44
N PRO A 44 2.33 7.70 6.25
CA PRO A 44 1.97 8.69 7.29
C PRO A 44 3.08 8.92 8.31
N LYS A 45 3.67 7.84 8.86
CA LYS A 45 4.72 7.96 9.87
C LYS A 45 6.10 8.27 9.26
N GLY A 46 6.49 7.53 8.22
CA GLY A 46 7.77 7.79 7.53
C GLY A 46 7.81 9.20 6.94
N GLY A 47 6.71 9.64 6.33
CA GLY A 47 6.56 10.99 5.83
C GLY A 47 6.68 12.05 6.93
N LEU A 48 6.01 11.86 8.08
CA LEU A 48 6.14 12.78 9.22
C LEU A 48 7.60 12.94 9.66
N LEU A 49 8.27 11.82 9.94
CA LEU A 49 9.64 11.83 10.46
C LEU A 49 10.63 12.44 9.45
N ALA A 50 10.47 12.12 8.16
CA ALA A 50 11.27 12.67 7.08
C ALA A 50 11.03 14.19 6.91
N MET A 51 9.76 14.63 6.90
CA MET A 51 9.44 16.05 6.74
C MET A 51 9.91 16.90 7.92
N VAL A 52 9.74 16.41 9.15
CA VAL A 52 10.24 17.10 10.36
C VAL A 52 11.76 17.21 10.33
N ALA A 53 12.48 16.13 10.04
CA ALA A 53 13.94 16.14 9.94
C ALA A 53 14.43 17.10 8.84
N ALA A 54 13.82 17.04 7.66
CA ALA A 54 14.18 17.91 6.54
C ALA A 54 13.88 19.39 6.82
N TRP A 55 12.78 19.69 7.54
CA TRP A 55 12.44 21.04 7.99
C TRP A 55 13.47 21.57 8.98
N LEU A 56 13.86 20.78 10.00
CA LEU A 56 14.90 21.12 10.97
C LEU A 56 16.26 21.39 10.30
N MET A 57 16.56 20.63 9.25
CA MET A 57 17.81 20.78 8.49
C MET A 57 17.72 21.86 7.39
N ARG A 58 16.58 22.54 7.25
CA ARG A 58 16.33 23.58 6.25
C ARG A 58 16.53 23.09 4.80
N VAL A 59 16.26 21.81 4.53
CA VAL A 59 16.30 21.28 3.15
C VAL A 59 15.31 22.06 2.28
N PRO A 60 15.72 22.58 1.11
CA PRO A 60 14.86 23.46 0.32
C PRO A 60 13.64 22.73 -0.26
N ASN A 61 13.78 21.48 -0.70
CA ASN A 61 12.72 20.71 -1.33
C ASN A 61 12.27 19.56 -0.42
N ARG A 62 11.08 19.67 0.15
CA ARG A 62 10.52 18.70 1.09
C ARG A 62 9.19 18.21 0.56
N ILE A 63 9.19 17.02 -0.07
CA ILE A 63 8.05 16.45 -0.78
C ILE A 63 7.40 15.37 0.08
N TYR A 64 6.14 15.57 0.44
CA TYR A 64 5.36 14.60 1.19
C TYR A 64 4.38 13.86 0.27
N PHE A 65 4.58 12.54 0.07
CA PHE A 65 3.65 11.69 -0.64
C PHE A 65 2.55 11.18 0.29
N ARG A 66 1.34 11.67 0.09
CA ARG A 66 0.13 11.25 0.83
C ARG A 66 -0.54 10.11 0.10
N HIS A 67 -0.29 8.86 0.57
CA HIS A 67 -0.81 7.62 -0.02
C HIS A 67 -2.27 7.33 0.35
N GLY A 68 -2.83 8.06 1.29
CA GLY A 68 -4.18 7.90 1.82
C GLY A 68 -4.33 8.66 3.13
N LEU A 69 -5.52 8.59 3.70
CA LEU A 69 -5.91 9.35 4.88
C LEU A 69 -6.23 8.37 6.02
N VAL A 70 -5.23 8.04 6.83
CA VAL A 70 -5.30 6.99 7.88
C VAL A 70 -6.39 7.27 8.91
N TYR A 71 -6.77 8.53 9.09
CA TYR A 71 -7.77 8.95 10.05
C TYR A 71 -9.22 8.67 9.58
N GLU A 72 -9.47 8.35 8.31
CA GLU A 72 -10.83 8.13 7.78
C GLU A 72 -11.53 6.96 8.46
N THR A 73 -10.79 5.91 8.80
CA THR A 73 -11.32 4.75 9.55
C THR A 73 -11.32 4.93 11.06
N SER A 74 -10.88 6.10 11.56
CA SER A 74 -10.76 6.40 13.00
C SER A 74 -11.83 7.39 13.44
N ARG A 75 -12.21 7.33 14.74
CA ARG A 75 -13.22 8.22 15.36
C ARG A 75 -12.66 8.91 16.59
N GLY A 76 -13.31 9.97 17.05
CA GLY A 76 -13.03 10.68 18.31
C GLY A 76 -11.59 11.19 18.40
N LEU A 77 -11.01 11.05 19.57
CA LEU A 77 -9.67 11.56 19.89
C LEU A 77 -8.58 10.97 18.97
N LYS A 78 -8.68 9.69 18.61
CA LYS A 78 -7.72 9.05 17.70
C LYS A 78 -7.70 9.72 16.33
N ARG A 79 -8.88 10.03 15.77
CA ARG A 79 -9.00 10.77 14.51
C ARG A 79 -8.32 12.14 14.62
N PHE A 80 -8.61 12.89 15.69
CA PHE A 80 -8.04 14.21 15.92
C PHE A 80 -6.50 14.15 15.97
N ILE A 81 -5.93 13.21 16.70
CA ILE A 81 -4.46 13.00 16.79
C ILE A 81 -3.86 12.72 15.41
N LEU A 82 -4.45 11.79 14.66
CA LEU A 82 -3.95 11.42 13.34
C LEU A 82 -4.02 12.59 12.34
N MET A 83 -5.08 13.38 12.38
CA MET A 83 -5.18 14.61 11.57
C MET A 83 -4.15 15.66 11.98
N SER A 84 -3.88 15.81 13.28
CA SER A 84 -2.86 16.75 13.78
C SER A 84 -1.46 16.34 13.35
N VAL A 85 -1.15 15.06 13.38
CA VAL A 85 0.11 14.49 12.88
C VAL A 85 0.27 14.72 11.38
N ASP A 86 -0.78 14.51 10.59
CA ASP A 86 -0.76 14.78 9.15
C ASP A 86 -0.60 16.28 8.84
N ARG A 87 -1.27 17.16 9.61
CA ARG A 87 -1.08 18.61 9.50
C ARG A 87 0.36 19.03 9.80
N LEU A 88 0.99 18.41 10.79
CA LEU A 88 2.41 18.70 11.11
C LEU A 88 3.33 18.27 9.97
N ALA A 89 3.16 17.07 9.42
CA ALA A 89 3.91 16.62 8.24
C ALA A 89 3.70 17.56 7.05
N SER A 90 2.46 17.96 6.83
CA SER A 90 2.07 18.90 5.77
C SER A 90 2.67 20.31 5.97
N PHE A 91 2.72 20.78 7.19
CA PHE A 91 3.37 22.07 7.55
C PHE A 91 4.86 22.04 7.19
N CYS A 92 5.56 20.98 7.58
CA CYS A 92 6.99 20.81 7.32
C CYS A 92 7.32 20.61 5.83
N ALA A 93 6.42 20.05 5.02
CA ALA A 93 6.61 19.85 3.59
C ALA A 93 6.59 21.18 2.79
N THR A 94 7.27 21.25 1.67
CA THR A 94 7.13 22.36 0.67
C THR A 94 6.05 22.02 -0.37
N VAL A 95 5.95 20.76 -0.75
CA VAL A 95 4.93 20.23 -1.68
C VAL A 95 4.36 18.94 -1.12
N ILE A 96 3.05 18.73 -1.31
CA ILE A 96 2.35 17.51 -0.95
C ILE A 96 1.81 16.88 -2.23
N VAL A 97 2.24 15.67 -2.51
CA VAL A 97 1.74 14.89 -3.64
C VAL A 97 0.68 13.92 -3.13
N CYS A 98 -0.57 14.15 -3.53
CA CYS A 98 -1.68 13.26 -3.26
C CYS A 98 -1.78 12.19 -4.35
N VAL A 99 -1.98 10.93 -3.97
CA VAL A 99 -2.02 9.80 -4.91
C VAL A 99 -3.29 9.73 -5.76
N SER A 100 -4.30 10.54 -5.45
CA SER A 100 -5.53 10.59 -6.25
C SER A 100 -6.27 11.92 -6.07
N PRO A 101 -7.15 12.31 -7.04
CA PRO A 101 -8.01 13.47 -6.90
C PRO A 101 -8.94 13.38 -5.67
N SER A 102 -9.40 12.19 -5.30
CA SER A 102 -10.25 11.99 -4.11
C SER A 102 -9.50 12.26 -2.81
N VAL A 103 -8.24 11.81 -2.69
CA VAL A 103 -7.38 12.11 -1.54
C VAL A 103 -7.09 13.61 -1.46
N LEU A 104 -6.81 14.26 -2.60
CA LEU A 104 -6.60 15.72 -2.66
C LEU A 104 -7.85 16.47 -2.18
N LYS A 105 -9.01 16.17 -2.75
CA LYS A 105 -10.30 16.78 -2.40
C LYS A 105 -10.56 16.66 -0.90
N ARG A 106 -10.48 15.46 -0.37
CA ARG A 106 -10.71 15.18 1.06
C ARG A 106 -9.70 15.90 1.96
N SER A 107 -8.45 15.95 1.57
CA SER A 107 -7.40 16.68 2.29
C SER A 107 -7.67 18.18 2.41
N ILE A 108 -8.22 18.78 1.36
CA ILE A 108 -8.63 20.21 1.35
C ILE A 108 -9.85 20.43 2.24
N GLU A 109 -10.89 19.58 2.10
CA GLU A 109 -12.10 19.63 2.92
C GLU A 109 -11.80 19.53 4.42
N ASP A 110 -10.92 18.61 4.81
CA ASP A 110 -10.51 18.39 6.21
C ASP A 110 -9.40 19.37 6.66
N ARG A 111 -9.01 20.33 5.81
CA ARG A 111 -8.02 21.39 6.12
C ARG A 111 -6.70 20.83 6.63
N LEU A 112 -6.17 19.81 5.97
CA LEU A 112 -4.88 19.22 6.32
C LEU A 112 -3.69 20.08 5.85
N ALA A 113 -3.85 20.79 4.73
CA ALA A 113 -2.89 21.72 4.19
C ALA A 113 -3.56 22.73 3.25
N PRO A 114 -2.91 23.89 2.97
CA PRO A 114 -3.39 24.81 1.93
C PRO A 114 -3.46 24.14 0.55
N ALA A 115 -4.49 24.49 -0.24
CA ALA A 115 -4.72 23.86 -1.55
C ALA A 115 -3.53 24.07 -2.52
N ASN A 116 -2.91 25.25 -2.51
CA ASN A 116 -1.78 25.60 -3.37
C ASN A 116 -0.49 24.81 -3.05
N LYS A 117 -0.46 24.08 -1.94
CA LYS A 117 0.67 23.24 -1.52
C LYS A 117 0.48 21.77 -1.91
N GLN A 118 -0.67 21.43 -2.46
CA GLN A 118 -1.10 20.05 -2.75
C GLN A 118 -1.32 19.86 -4.24
N ILE A 119 -0.79 18.76 -4.78
CA ILE A 119 -0.92 18.41 -6.21
C ILE A 119 -1.25 16.91 -6.37
N VAL A 120 -1.80 16.57 -7.51
CA VAL A 120 -1.85 15.20 -8.02
C VAL A 120 -1.00 15.14 -9.28
N LEU A 121 -0.09 14.19 -9.37
CA LEU A 121 0.75 13.99 -10.56
C LEU A 121 0.00 13.15 -11.59
N GLY A 122 -0.11 13.64 -12.81
CA GLY A 122 -0.86 12.97 -13.88
C GLY A 122 -2.29 12.65 -13.46
N HIS A 123 -2.69 11.39 -13.59
CA HIS A 123 -4.00 10.88 -13.16
C HIS A 123 -4.03 10.36 -11.71
N GLY A 124 -2.92 10.48 -11.00
CA GLY A 124 -2.73 9.92 -9.66
C GLY A 124 -1.85 8.67 -9.66
N THR A 125 -1.86 7.93 -8.55
CA THR A 125 -0.98 6.82 -8.21
C THR A 125 0.43 7.24 -7.79
N CYS A 126 1.20 6.28 -7.27
CA CYS A 126 2.55 6.50 -6.76
C CYS A 126 3.61 5.70 -7.51
N GLY A 127 3.27 4.53 -8.04
CA GLY A 127 4.23 3.60 -8.65
C GLY A 127 3.94 3.23 -10.10
N GLY A 128 2.68 3.35 -10.53
CA GLY A 128 2.25 2.87 -11.84
C GLY A 128 2.30 1.34 -11.98
N ILE A 129 1.89 0.88 -13.14
CA ILE A 129 1.97 -0.53 -13.55
C ILE A 129 2.64 -0.55 -14.92
N ASP A 130 3.65 -1.38 -15.08
CA ASP A 130 4.32 -1.60 -16.37
C ASP A 130 3.43 -2.45 -17.29
N THR A 131 2.58 -1.79 -18.05
CA THR A 131 1.67 -2.40 -19.02
C THR A 131 2.29 -2.58 -20.39
N GLU A 132 3.45 -1.99 -20.65
CA GLU A 132 4.15 -2.12 -21.94
C GLU A 132 4.93 -3.43 -22.02
N PHE A 133 5.55 -3.87 -20.91
CA PHE A 133 6.39 -5.06 -20.86
C PHE A 133 5.85 -6.11 -19.90
N LYS A 134 5.98 -5.87 -18.59
CA LYS A 134 5.76 -6.88 -17.56
C LYS A 134 4.33 -7.41 -17.49
N PHE A 135 3.34 -6.51 -17.55
CA PHE A 135 1.91 -6.86 -17.50
C PHE A 135 1.22 -6.70 -18.87
N ASN A 136 1.98 -6.88 -19.96
CA ASN A 136 1.44 -6.89 -21.30
C ASN A 136 0.96 -8.31 -21.66
N PRO A 137 -0.37 -8.53 -21.86
CA PRO A 137 -0.91 -9.85 -22.17
C PRO A 137 -0.33 -10.49 -23.43
N ALA A 138 0.14 -9.65 -24.40
CA ALA A 138 0.74 -10.13 -25.64
C ALA A 138 2.16 -10.70 -25.44
N LEU A 139 2.86 -10.30 -24.37
CA LEU A 139 4.22 -10.72 -24.06
C LEU A 139 4.32 -11.80 -22.98
N VAL A 140 3.18 -12.15 -22.37
CA VAL A 140 3.16 -13.16 -21.31
C VAL A 140 3.48 -14.54 -21.87
N ASP A 141 4.38 -15.23 -21.19
CA ASP A 141 4.73 -16.63 -21.47
C ASP A 141 3.53 -17.55 -21.18
N ARG A 142 2.84 -17.99 -22.24
CA ARG A 142 1.65 -18.82 -22.15
C ARG A 142 1.92 -20.18 -21.53
N GLN A 143 3.12 -20.74 -21.70
CA GLN A 143 3.50 -22.02 -21.08
C GLN A 143 3.52 -21.87 -19.55
N LYS A 144 4.09 -20.79 -19.02
CA LYS A 144 4.09 -20.52 -17.57
C LYS A 144 2.71 -20.30 -17.00
N VAL A 145 1.81 -19.67 -17.76
CA VAL A 145 0.41 -19.54 -17.36
C VAL A 145 -0.27 -20.94 -17.29
N ALA A 146 -0.06 -21.79 -18.31
CA ALA A 146 -0.60 -23.14 -18.33
C ALA A 146 -0.05 -24.01 -17.17
N ASP A 147 1.25 -23.92 -16.91
CA ASP A 147 1.89 -24.62 -15.79
C ASP A 147 1.35 -24.16 -14.44
N LEU A 148 1.08 -22.84 -14.29
CA LEU A 148 0.47 -22.26 -13.10
C LEU A 148 -0.97 -22.76 -12.91
N ARG A 149 -1.80 -22.74 -13.95
CA ARG A 149 -3.16 -23.29 -13.92
C ARG A 149 -3.17 -24.76 -13.52
N LYS A 150 -2.28 -25.55 -14.13
CA LYS A 150 -2.11 -26.97 -13.78
C LYS A 150 -1.68 -27.16 -12.31
N ARG A 151 -0.75 -26.36 -11.83
CA ARG A 151 -0.28 -26.40 -10.43
C ARG A 151 -1.42 -26.18 -9.44
N TRP A 152 -2.37 -25.30 -9.76
CA TRP A 152 -3.47 -24.94 -8.89
C TRP A 152 -4.78 -25.67 -9.23
N GLY A 153 -4.73 -26.68 -10.11
CA GLY A 153 -5.91 -27.46 -10.51
C GLY A 153 -6.98 -26.66 -11.24
N ILE A 154 -6.59 -25.57 -11.90
CA ILE A 154 -7.51 -24.73 -12.68
C ILE A 154 -7.62 -25.30 -14.09
N LYS A 155 -8.82 -25.69 -14.49
CA LYS A 155 -9.12 -26.18 -15.83
C LYS A 155 -9.09 -25.01 -16.84
N GLU A 156 -8.95 -25.34 -18.12
CA GLU A 156 -8.97 -24.34 -19.20
C GLU A 156 -10.35 -23.68 -19.32
N SER A 157 -11.40 -24.43 -19.02
CA SER A 157 -12.79 -23.96 -19.00
C SER A 157 -13.17 -23.17 -17.75
N ASP A 158 -12.36 -23.19 -16.67
CA ASP A 158 -12.71 -22.52 -15.43
C ASP A 158 -12.64 -21.00 -15.58
N PHE A 159 -13.68 -20.32 -15.10
CA PHE A 159 -13.70 -18.88 -14.90
C PHE A 159 -13.01 -18.54 -13.59
N VAL A 160 -11.96 -17.71 -13.63
CA VAL A 160 -11.15 -17.38 -12.45
C VAL A 160 -11.38 -15.94 -12.02
N ILE A 161 -11.91 -15.78 -10.81
CA ILE A 161 -11.98 -14.49 -10.12
C ILE A 161 -10.70 -14.32 -9.32
N GLY A 162 -9.85 -13.37 -9.72
CA GLY A 162 -8.55 -13.12 -9.07
C GLY A 162 -8.59 -11.97 -8.09
N TYR A 163 -7.98 -12.16 -6.91
CA TYR A 163 -7.64 -11.11 -5.97
C TYR A 163 -6.15 -11.18 -5.61
N SER A 164 -5.49 -10.04 -5.56
CA SER A 164 -4.10 -9.93 -5.13
C SER A 164 -3.93 -8.85 -4.07
N GLY A 165 -3.36 -9.23 -2.93
CA GLY A 165 -3.12 -8.32 -1.81
C GLY A 165 -3.12 -9.02 -0.46
N ARG A 166 -3.00 -8.23 0.62
CA ARG A 166 -3.10 -8.76 1.98
C ARG A 166 -4.51 -9.27 2.26
N LEU A 167 -4.62 -10.47 2.85
CA LEU A 167 -5.91 -11.05 3.22
C LEU A 167 -6.30 -10.57 4.62
N VAL A 168 -6.89 -9.39 4.69
CA VAL A 168 -7.30 -8.68 5.92
C VAL A 168 -8.68 -8.04 5.74
N ARG A 169 -9.30 -7.61 6.84
CA ARG A 169 -10.67 -7.05 6.85
C ARG A 169 -10.78 -5.77 6.01
N ASP A 170 -9.81 -4.86 6.13
CA ASP A 170 -9.80 -3.56 5.42
C ASP A 170 -9.72 -3.70 3.89
N LYS A 171 -9.38 -4.89 3.40
CA LYS A 171 -9.32 -5.23 1.97
C LYS A 171 -10.59 -5.86 1.41
N GLY A 172 -11.63 -5.98 2.24
CA GLY A 172 -12.94 -6.47 1.81
C GLY A 172 -13.01 -7.98 1.56
N ILE A 173 -12.04 -8.76 2.05
CA ILE A 173 -11.99 -10.22 1.83
C ILE A 173 -13.24 -10.92 2.35
N ILE A 174 -13.78 -10.49 3.49
CA ILE A 174 -15.02 -11.05 4.04
C ILE A 174 -16.19 -10.89 3.04
N SER A 175 -16.30 -9.70 2.44
CA SER A 175 -17.35 -9.44 1.45
C SER A 175 -17.13 -10.20 0.16
N LEU A 176 -15.86 -10.36 -0.26
CA LEU A 176 -15.48 -11.12 -1.45
C LEU A 176 -15.84 -12.60 -1.30
N VAL A 177 -15.47 -13.23 -0.18
CA VAL A 177 -15.80 -14.64 0.10
C VAL A 177 -17.31 -14.85 0.16
N ARG A 178 -18.03 -14.00 0.88
CA ARG A 178 -19.50 -14.05 0.94
C ARG A 178 -20.17 -13.89 -0.44
N ALA A 179 -19.67 -12.97 -1.26
CA ALA A 179 -20.18 -12.80 -2.62
C ALA A 179 -19.88 -14.03 -3.50
N PHE A 180 -18.70 -14.65 -3.31
CA PHE A 180 -18.35 -15.88 -4.00
C PHE A 180 -19.24 -17.05 -3.57
N ASP A 181 -19.60 -17.15 -2.30
CA ASP A 181 -20.53 -18.15 -1.77
C ASP A 181 -21.94 -18.07 -2.42
N MET A 182 -22.33 -16.90 -2.91
CA MET A 182 -23.61 -16.70 -3.60
C MET A 182 -23.62 -17.28 -5.04
N LEU A 183 -22.47 -17.73 -5.55
CA LEU A 183 -22.33 -18.41 -6.85
C LEU A 183 -22.49 -19.92 -6.66
N GLU A 184 -23.68 -20.38 -6.23
CA GLU A 184 -23.93 -21.75 -5.82
C GLU A 184 -23.85 -22.78 -6.97
N ASP A 185 -24.25 -22.40 -8.19
CA ASP A 185 -24.31 -23.28 -9.37
C ASP A 185 -23.11 -23.17 -10.31
N ALA A 186 -22.01 -22.52 -9.87
CA ALA A 186 -20.84 -22.25 -10.71
C ALA A 186 -19.66 -23.15 -10.32
N ASP A 187 -19.75 -24.46 -10.56
CA ASP A 187 -18.65 -25.41 -10.29
C ASP A 187 -17.38 -25.12 -11.10
N ASP A 188 -17.52 -24.45 -12.24
CA ASP A 188 -16.47 -23.99 -13.12
C ASP A 188 -15.91 -22.61 -12.72
N CYS A 189 -16.42 -21.98 -11.66
CA CYS A 189 -15.92 -20.72 -11.13
C CYS A 189 -14.93 -20.96 -10.00
N LYS A 190 -13.74 -20.37 -10.09
CA LYS A 190 -12.68 -20.44 -9.07
C LYS A 190 -12.36 -19.06 -8.52
N LEU A 191 -12.13 -18.98 -7.20
CA LEU A 191 -11.63 -17.77 -6.54
C LEU A 191 -10.13 -17.94 -6.24
N LEU A 192 -9.28 -17.15 -6.90
CA LEU A 192 -7.84 -17.17 -6.72
C LEU A 192 -7.42 -16.03 -5.81
N LEU A 193 -6.94 -16.36 -4.61
CA LEU A 193 -6.47 -15.40 -3.60
C LEU A 193 -4.95 -15.43 -3.51
N VAL A 194 -4.29 -14.39 -4.04
CA VAL A 194 -2.83 -14.25 -4.04
C VAL A 194 -2.42 -13.27 -2.95
N GLY A 195 -1.83 -13.78 -1.86
CA GLY A 195 -1.41 -12.96 -0.72
C GLY A 195 -1.41 -13.72 0.59
N MET A 196 -1.11 -13.04 1.69
CA MET A 196 -1.01 -13.65 3.02
C MET A 196 -2.11 -13.17 3.96
N PHE A 197 -2.49 -14.05 4.88
CA PHE A 197 -3.16 -13.62 6.11
C PHE A 197 -2.19 -12.81 6.97
N GLU A 198 -2.68 -11.73 7.57
CA GLU A 198 -1.92 -10.95 8.54
C GLU A 198 -2.61 -10.96 9.91
N VAL A 199 -1.81 -10.93 10.98
CA VAL A 199 -2.31 -10.86 12.36
C VAL A 199 -3.01 -9.52 12.62
N ARG A 200 -2.48 -8.45 12.01
CA ARG A 200 -3.09 -7.14 12.12
C ARG A 200 -4.30 -7.04 11.19
N ASP A 201 -5.45 -6.70 11.75
CA ASP A 201 -6.74 -6.65 11.06
C ASP A 201 -7.16 -8.01 10.49
N ALA A 202 -6.87 -9.06 11.27
CA ALA A 202 -7.08 -10.45 10.90
C ALA A 202 -8.52 -10.73 10.49
N LEU A 203 -8.68 -11.62 9.53
CA LEU A 203 -9.99 -12.18 9.18
C LEU A 203 -10.55 -12.99 10.35
N PRO A 204 -11.88 -13.10 10.47
CA PRO A 204 -12.52 -14.06 11.36
C PRO A 204 -12.10 -15.48 11.02
N GLU A 205 -12.06 -16.38 12.01
CA GLU A 205 -11.59 -17.76 11.82
C GLU A 205 -12.49 -18.55 10.86
N ASP A 206 -13.81 -18.38 10.96
CA ASP A 206 -14.77 -18.98 10.05
C ASP A 206 -14.51 -18.63 8.58
N VAL A 207 -14.08 -17.39 8.30
CA VAL A 207 -13.72 -16.95 6.94
C VAL A 207 -12.41 -17.57 6.48
N LYS A 208 -11.44 -17.73 7.36
CA LYS A 208 -10.17 -18.40 7.04
C LYS A 208 -10.40 -19.90 6.75
N GLU A 209 -11.12 -20.56 7.65
CA GLU A 209 -11.50 -21.96 7.46
C GLU A 209 -12.26 -22.17 6.14
N ARG A 210 -13.14 -21.23 5.78
CA ARG A 210 -13.84 -21.23 4.50
C ARG A 210 -12.89 -21.14 3.32
N ILE A 211 -11.92 -20.23 3.39
CA ILE A 211 -10.88 -20.05 2.35
C ILE A 211 -10.02 -21.30 2.19
N GLU A 212 -9.65 -21.94 3.29
CA GLU A 212 -8.74 -23.08 3.28
C GLU A 212 -9.41 -24.40 2.90
N ASN A 213 -10.73 -24.54 3.13
CA ASN A 213 -11.45 -25.81 2.95
C ASN A 213 -12.34 -25.86 1.71
N ASP A 214 -12.67 -24.74 1.04
CA ASP A 214 -13.46 -24.78 -0.20
C ASP A 214 -12.57 -25.13 -1.40
N PRO A 215 -12.85 -26.23 -2.10
CA PRO A 215 -12.07 -26.64 -3.29
C PRO A 215 -12.17 -25.67 -4.48
N ARG A 216 -13.12 -24.74 -4.44
CA ARG A 216 -13.24 -23.67 -5.45
C ARG A 216 -12.39 -22.46 -5.11
N ILE A 217 -11.87 -22.35 -3.86
CA ILE A 217 -11.04 -21.24 -3.43
C ILE A 217 -9.58 -21.68 -3.42
N ILE A 218 -8.77 -20.98 -4.20
CA ILE A 218 -7.33 -21.23 -4.31
C ILE A 218 -6.59 -20.18 -3.53
N TYR A 219 -5.96 -20.57 -2.44
CA TYR A 219 -5.12 -19.72 -1.59
C TYR A 219 -3.64 -20.01 -1.86
N THR A 220 -2.92 -19.03 -2.41
CA THR A 220 -1.52 -19.23 -2.82
C THR A 220 -0.49 -18.89 -1.75
N GLY A 221 -0.88 -18.13 -0.74
CA GLY A 221 0.07 -17.46 0.15
C GLY A 221 0.83 -16.33 -0.56
N PHE A 222 1.97 -15.94 0.00
CA PHE A 222 2.82 -14.90 -0.58
C PHE A 222 3.54 -15.41 -1.84
N VAL A 223 3.41 -14.65 -2.93
CA VAL A 223 4.09 -14.93 -4.19
C VAL A 223 5.22 -13.93 -4.40
N ASN A 224 6.44 -14.41 -4.55
CA ASN A 224 7.63 -13.59 -4.81
C ASN A 224 7.99 -13.61 -6.29
N GLY A 225 7.49 -12.63 -7.04
CA GLY A 225 7.68 -12.53 -8.49
C GLY A 225 6.67 -13.32 -9.30
N GLY A 226 6.66 -13.14 -10.62
CA GLY A 226 5.76 -13.85 -11.53
C GLY A 226 4.28 -13.44 -11.44
N MET A 227 3.99 -12.28 -10.84
CA MET A 227 2.61 -11.79 -10.71
C MET A 227 1.91 -11.61 -12.06
N GLU A 228 2.65 -11.30 -13.11
CA GLU A 228 2.18 -11.19 -14.49
C GLU A 228 1.46 -12.46 -14.97
N TYR A 229 1.86 -13.64 -14.49
CA TYR A 229 1.23 -14.92 -14.84
C TYR A 229 -0.08 -15.17 -14.07
N TYR A 230 -0.25 -14.56 -12.88
CA TYR A 230 -1.49 -14.65 -12.10
C TYR A 230 -2.57 -13.70 -12.63
N TYR A 231 -2.20 -12.67 -13.39
CA TYR A 231 -3.12 -11.73 -14.04
C TYR A 231 -3.49 -12.13 -15.48
N SER A 232 -2.93 -13.21 -15.98
CA SER A 232 -3.13 -13.72 -17.35
C SER A 232 -3.92 -15.01 -17.38
#